data_179f9240930776cf7a2ba27899bad8bd
#
_entry.id   179f9240930776cf7a2ba27899bad8bd
#
_cell.length_a   1.000
_cell.length_b   1.000
_cell.length_c   1.000
_cell.angle_alpha   90.00
_cell.angle_beta   90.00
_cell.angle_gamma   90.00
#
_symmetry.space_group_name_H-M   'P 1'
#
loop_
_entity.id
_entity.type
_entity.pdbx_description
1 polymer ?
#
loop_
_entity_poly.entity_id
_entity_poly.type
_entity_poly.pdbx_seq_one_letter_code
_entity_poly.pdbx_strand_id
1 'polypeptide(L)'
;MAYSSIAKPTDYFNTVTYSGNGSNDHTITGVGFNADFVWIKARSGSDDHRLFNQVAGINKYLETNNTNAEVTDAILTTNSDGYVLTNAGEVNANSGNFVGWNWKAGGGQGS
;
A
#
# COMPACT_ATOMS: atom_id res chain seq x y z
N MET A 1 9.31 -28.17 15.77
CA MET A 1 8.58 -28.79 14.70
C MET A 1 8.88 -28.07 13.43
N ALA A 2 8.87 -28.83 12.41
CA ALA A 2 9.39 -28.31 11.16
C ALA A 2 8.63 -27.09 10.68
N TYR A 3 7.34 -27.10 10.78
CA TYR A 3 6.65 -25.97 10.23
C TYR A 3 6.76 -24.74 11.09
N SER A 4 7.36 -24.80 12.23
CA SER A 4 7.59 -23.59 12.99
C SER A 4 8.59 -22.66 12.31
N SER A 5 9.34 -23.18 11.36
CA SER A 5 10.24 -22.35 10.57
C SER A 5 9.53 -21.73 9.37
N ILE A 6 8.32 -22.12 9.10
CA ILE A 6 7.54 -21.54 8.03
C ILE A 6 7.03 -20.19 8.49
N ALA A 7 7.29 -19.17 7.71
CA ALA A 7 6.87 -17.83 8.06
C ALA A 7 5.35 -17.76 8.17
N LYS A 8 4.91 -16.91 9.05
CA LYS A 8 3.47 -16.64 9.16
C LYS A 8 3.00 -15.96 7.88
N PRO A 9 1.77 -16.21 7.46
CA PRO A 9 1.23 -15.46 6.32
C PRO A 9 1.36 -13.95 6.47
N THR A 10 1.20 -13.43 7.67
CA THR A 10 1.32 -12.00 7.93
C THR A 10 2.74 -11.46 7.82
N ASP A 11 3.73 -12.32 7.64
CA ASP A 11 5.09 -11.86 7.34
C ASP A 11 5.23 -11.48 5.86
N TYR A 12 4.31 -11.91 5.01
CA TYR A 12 4.39 -11.69 3.56
C TYR A 12 3.16 -11.02 2.99
N PHE A 13 2.05 -11.06 3.69
CA PHE A 13 0.82 -10.42 3.26
C PHE A 13 0.05 -9.94 4.49
N ASN A 14 -0.38 -8.71 4.47
CA ASN A 14 -1.22 -8.19 5.55
C ASN A 14 -2.14 -7.10 5.00
N THR A 15 -3.28 -6.95 5.62
CA THR A 15 -4.28 -5.97 5.26
C THR A 15 -4.41 -4.96 6.39
N VAL A 16 -4.44 -3.68 6.04
CA VAL A 16 -4.68 -2.63 7.03
C VAL A 16 -5.86 -1.79 6.57
N THR A 17 -6.60 -1.27 7.53
CA THR A 17 -7.64 -0.29 7.27
C THR A 17 -7.28 1.00 8.01
N TYR A 18 -7.62 2.12 7.43
CA TYR A 18 -7.30 3.40 8.04
C TYR A 18 -8.27 4.47 7.57
N SER A 19 -8.31 5.56 8.32
CA SER A 19 -9.06 6.76 7.91
C SER A 19 -8.07 7.77 7.38
N GLY A 20 -8.41 8.40 6.28
CA GLY A 20 -7.59 9.46 5.72
C GLY A 20 -7.64 10.71 6.58
N ASN A 21 -6.58 11.49 6.58
CA ASN A 21 -6.54 12.75 7.30
C ASN A 21 -6.33 13.97 6.40
N GLY A 22 -6.21 13.75 5.11
CA GLY A 22 -6.08 14.84 4.14
C GLY A 22 -4.78 15.62 4.23
N SER A 23 -3.81 15.13 4.97
CA SER A 23 -2.57 15.85 5.21
C SER A 23 -1.37 15.05 4.73
N ASN A 24 -0.28 15.75 4.39
CA ASN A 24 0.97 15.09 4.06
C ASN A 24 1.53 14.37 5.29
N ASP A 25 2.38 13.39 5.01
CA ASP A 25 3.09 12.63 6.04
C ASP A 25 2.18 11.81 6.95
N HIS A 26 1.05 11.35 6.41
CA HIS A 26 0.18 10.46 7.15
C HIS A 26 0.79 9.06 7.17
N THR A 27 1.27 8.65 8.33
CA THR A 27 1.95 7.36 8.50
C THR A 27 0.95 6.27 8.81
N ILE A 28 0.96 5.21 8.02
CA ILE A 28 0.13 4.03 8.23
C ILE A 28 1.05 2.92 8.76
N THR A 29 0.66 2.34 9.88
CA THR A 29 1.45 1.31 10.55
C THR A 29 0.66 0.02 10.65
N GLY A 30 1.31 -1.04 11.11
CA GLY A 30 0.65 -2.31 11.33
C GLY A 30 0.75 -3.29 10.18
N VAL A 31 1.45 -2.92 9.11
CA VAL A 31 1.71 -3.85 8.01
C VAL A 31 2.67 -4.94 8.44
N GLY A 32 3.68 -4.60 9.21
CA GLY A 32 4.63 -5.57 9.74
C GLY A 32 5.82 -5.87 8.86
N PHE A 33 5.92 -5.22 7.72
CA PHE A 33 7.04 -5.40 6.80
C PHE A 33 7.09 -4.23 5.83
N ASN A 34 8.19 -4.13 5.10
CA ASN A 34 8.31 -3.15 4.03
C ASN A 34 7.68 -3.75 2.78
N ALA A 35 6.55 -3.23 2.37
CA ALA A 35 5.77 -3.81 1.29
C ALA A 35 6.43 -3.56 -0.06
N ASP A 36 6.44 -4.59 -0.89
CA ASP A 36 6.87 -4.49 -2.29
C ASP A 36 5.70 -4.21 -3.22
N PHE A 37 4.50 -4.45 -2.76
CA PHE A 37 3.29 -4.35 -3.55
C PHE A 37 2.17 -3.86 -2.63
N VAL A 38 1.54 -2.75 -2.96
CA VAL A 38 0.48 -2.16 -2.14
C VAL A 38 -0.71 -1.84 -3.03
N TRP A 39 -1.87 -2.30 -2.63
CA TRP A 39 -3.12 -2.01 -3.35
C TRP A 39 -4.06 -1.31 -2.39
N ILE A 40 -4.39 -0.07 -2.68
CA ILE A 40 -5.25 0.75 -1.82
C ILE A 40 -6.57 1.03 -2.53
N LYS A 41 -7.65 0.87 -1.77
CA LYS A 41 -8.99 1.14 -2.24
C LYS A 41 -9.73 1.98 -1.22
N ALA A 42 -10.41 3.01 -1.68
CA ALA A 42 -11.33 3.75 -0.83
C ALA A 42 -12.55 2.87 -0.56
N ARG A 43 -12.93 2.76 0.70
CA ARG A 43 -14.11 2.02 1.11
C ARG A 43 -15.35 2.92 1.10
N SER A 44 -15.12 4.22 1.04
CA SER A 44 -16.19 5.21 0.94
C SER A 44 -15.88 6.10 -0.26
N GLY A 45 -16.88 6.48 -1.01
CA GLY A 45 -16.67 7.28 -2.20
C GLY A 45 -16.41 6.42 -3.42
N SER A 46 -16.03 7.07 -4.50
CA SER A 46 -15.92 6.43 -5.80
C SER A 46 -14.55 6.60 -6.44
N ASP A 47 -13.54 6.88 -5.65
CA ASP A 47 -12.19 7.03 -6.20
C ASP A 47 -11.68 5.72 -6.78
N ASP A 48 -10.86 5.84 -7.82
CA ASP A 48 -10.23 4.70 -8.44
C ASP A 48 -9.22 4.06 -7.49
N HIS A 49 -9.05 2.75 -7.65
CA HIS A 49 -8.08 2.02 -6.84
C HIS A 49 -6.66 2.35 -7.27
N ARG A 50 -5.73 2.27 -6.35
CA ARG A 50 -4.32 2.57 -6.61
C ARG A 50 -3.46 1.36 -6.30
N LEU A 51 -2.65 0.96 -7.25
CA LEU A 51 -1.76 -0.18 -7.13
C LEU A 51 -0.31 0.28 -7.29
N PHE A 52 0.50 0.01 -6.28
CA PHE A 52 1.91 0.42 -6.25
C PHE A 52 2.79 -0.82 -6.16
N ASN A 53 3.97 -0.78 -6.77
CA ASN A 53 4.96 -1.84 -6.55
C ASN A 53 6.37 -1.28 -6.66
N GLN A 54 7.31 -1.94 -5.99
CA GLN A 54 8.69 -1.50 -5.94
C GLN A 54 9.42 -1.72 -7.27
N VAL A 55 9.02 -2.73 -8.01
CA VAL A 55 9.69 -3.06 -9.28
C VAL A 55 9.49 -1.94 -10.31
N ALA A 56 8.26 -1.47 -10.43
CA ALA A 56 7.96 -0.37 -11.34
C ALA A 56 8.42 0.98 -10.79
N GLY A 57 8.63 1.05 -9.49
CA GLY A 57 8.92 2.28 -8.78
C GLY A 57 7.76 2.66 -7.88
N ILE A 58 8.02 2.87 -6.61
CA ILE A 58 6.96 3.13 -5.65
C ILE A 58 6.30 4.49 -5.89
N ASN A 59 6.90 5.36 -6.70
CA ASN A 59 6.30 6.63 -7.08
C ASN A 59 5.40 6.52 -8.31
N LYS A 60 5.07 5.30 -8.74
CA LYS A 60 4.18 5.07 -9.87
C LYS A 60 3.03 4.20 -9.42
N TYR A 61 1.87 4.40 -10.01
CA TYR A 61 0.72 3.56 -9.69
C TYR A 61 -0.14 3.29 -10.90
N LEU A 62 -0.89 2.21 -10.80
CA LEU A 62 -1.94 1.85 -11.74
C LEU A 62 -3.29 2.03 -11.08
N GLU A 63 -4.29 2.32 -11.87
CA GLU A 63 -5.67 2.35 -11.43
C GLU A 63 -6.32 1.05 -11.87
N THR A 64 -6.53 0.14 -10.92
CA THR A 64 -6.89 -1.25 -11.26
C THR A 64 -8.33 -1.43 -11.72
N ASN A 65 -9.16 -0.42 -11.54
CA ASN A 65 -10.56 -0.49 -11.93
C ASN A 65 -10.87 0.27 -13.22
N ASN A 66 -9.85 0.65 -13.96
CA ASN A 66 -10.05 1.29 -15.26
C ASN A 66 -8.86 0.98 -16.17
N THR A 67 -8.84 1.56 -17.35
CA THR A 67 -7.81 1.28 -18.36
C THR A 67 -6.80 2.40 -18.51
N ASN A 68 -6.73 3.32 -17.57
CA ASN A 68 -5.78 4.40 -17.63
C ASN A 68 -4.35 3.89 -17.54
N ALA A 69 -3.45 4.59 -18.20
CA ALA A 69 -2.03 4.27 -18.18
C ALA A 69 -1.44 4.52 -16.79
N GLU A 70 -0.29 3.94 -16.55
CA GLU A 70 0.46 4.15 -15.32
C GLU A 70 0.70 5.65 -15.09
N VAL A 71 0.51 6.08 -13.84
CA VAL A 71 0.71 7.47 -13.45
C VAL A 71 1.97 7.56 -12.60
N THR A 72 2.76 8.59 -12.84
CA THR A 72 3.92 8.89 -12.01
C THR A 72 3.56 10.03 -11.06
N ASP A 73 3.45 9.72 -9.79
CA ASP A 73 3.14 10.69 -8.75
C ASP A 73 3.52 10.10 -7.41
N ALA A 74 4.40 10.75 -6.69
CA ALA A 74 4.95 10.22 -5.44
C ALA A 74 3.97 10.43 -4.30
N ILE A 75 2.89 9.69 -4.28
CA ILE A 75 1.87 9.82 -3.24
C ILE A 75 2.02 8.83 -2.10
N LEU A 76 2.97 7.92 -2.20
CA LEU A 76 3.20 6.89 -1.18
C LEU A 76 4.68 6.52 -1.13
N THR A 77 5.21 6.37 0.08
CA THR A 77 6.52 5.77 0.30
C THR A 77 6.40 4.70 1.36
N THR A 78 7.14 3.60 1.21
CA THR A 78 7.07 2.48 2.15
C THR A 78 8.14 2.60 3.23
N ASN A 79 7.89 1.95 4.36
CA ASN A 79 8.87 1.82 5.43
C ASN A 79 8.76 0.41 6.03
N SER A 80 9.48 0.16 7.11
CA SER A 80 9.58 -1.20 7.66
C SER A 80 8.29 -1.74 8.28
N ASP A 81 7.29 -0.93 8.46
CA ASP A 81 6.03 -1.35 9.08
C ASP A 81 4.79 -0.84 8.35
N GLY A 82 4.95 -0.24 7.20
CA GLY A 82 3.81 0.28 6.47
C GLY A 82 4.23 1.29 5.43
N TYR A 83 3.58 2.43 5.43
CA TYR A 83 3.87 3.45 4.44
C TYR A 83 3.44 4.83 4.93
N VAL A 84 3.95 5.83 4.23
CA VAL A 84 3.61 7.23 4.49
C VAL A 84 2.88 7.76 3.26
N LEU A 85 1.76 8.41 3.48
CA LEU A 85 0.92 8.96 2.41
C LEU A 85 1.04 10.47 2.36
N THR A 86 0.91 11.01 1.15
CA THR A 86 0.74 12.44 0.95
C THR A 86 -0.74 12.81 1.12
N ASN A 87 -1.08 14.05 0.81
CA ASN A 87 -2.48 14.49 0.92
C ASN A 87 -3.34 14.12 -0.29
N ALA A 88 -2.88 13.21 -1.13
CA ALA A 88 -3.65 12.78 -2.30
C ALA A 88 -4.98 12.17 -1.88
N GLY A 89 -6.07 12.70 -2.40
CA GLY A 89 -7.41 12.29 -1.98
C GLY A 89 -7.74 10.84 -2.29
N GLU A 90 -7.12 10.28 -3.31
CA GLU A 90 -7.39 8.89 -3.71
C GLU A 90 -6.97 7.88 -2.65
N VAL A 91 -6.02 8.24 -1.79
CA VAL A 91 -5.50 7.33 -0.77
C VAL A 91 -5.60 7.93 0.63
N ASN A 92 -5.90 9.21 0.77
CA ASN A 92 -5.82 9.88 2.07
C ASN A 92 -6.85 11.02 2.24
N ALA A 93 -8.00 10.93 1.58
CA ALA A 93 -9.03 11.95 1.72
C ALA A 93 -9.44 12.09 3.18
N ASN A 94 -9.59 13.32 3.64
CA ASN A 94 -9.97 13.59 5.02
C ASN A 94 -11.29 12.91 5.36
N SER A 95 -11.28 12.12 6.42
CA SER A 95 -12.44 11.34 6.88
C SER A 95 -12.86 10.22 5.93
N GLY A 96 -12.10 9.97 4.87
CA GLY A 96 -12.35 8.82 4.01
C GLY A 96 -11.90 7.53 4.69
N ASN A 97 -12.53 6.43 4.35
CA ASN A 97 -12.15 5.12 4.88
C ASN A 97 -11.46 4.33 3.76
N PHE A 98 -10.34 3.72 4.08
CA PHE A 98 -9.51 3.04 3.10
C PHE A 98 -9.11 1.67 3.59
N VAL A 99 -8.80 0.79 2.63
CA VAL A 99 -8.19 -0.49 2.91
C VAL A 99 -6.94 -0.63 2.05
N GLY A 100 -5.86 -1.13 2.63
CA GLY A 100 -4.64 -1.44 1.91
C GLY A 100 -4.31 -2.91 2.02
N TRP A 101 -4.10 -3.55 0.89
CA TRP A 101 -3.59 -4.91 0.82
C TRP A 101 -2.11 -4.82 0.49
N ASN A 102 -1.28 -5.50 1.26
CA ASN A 102 0.16 -5.32 1.22
C ASN A 102 0.85 -6.68 1.09
N TRP A 103 1.79 -6.77 0.17
CA TRP A 103 2.54 -7.99 -0.07
C TRP A 103 4.03 -7.72 0.01
N LYS A 104 4.74 -8.66 0.59
CA LYS A 104 6.19 -8.69 0.55
C LYS A 104 6.58 -9.74 -0.48
N ALA A 105 7.27 -9.33 -1.51
CA ALA A 105 7.57 -10.21 -2.62
C ALA A 105 8.85 -10.99 -2.35
N GLY A 106 8.71 -12.11 -1.72
CA GLY A 106 9.79 -13.06 -1.68
C GLY A 106 11.11 -12.59 -1.18
N GLY A 107 11.14 -11.61 -0.55
CA GLY A 107 12.33 -11.22 -0.01
C GLY A 107 13.52 -11.15 -0.86
N GLY A 108 14.18 -10.83 -0.82
CA GLY A 108 15.30 -10.74 -1.27
C GLY A 108 15.72 -10.77 -2.53
N GLN A 109 14.96 -11.37 -3.21
CA GLN A 109 15.40 -11.41 -4.34
C GLN A 109 15.57 -10.18 -4.84
N GLY A 110 16.42 -10.00 -5.13
CA GLY A 110 16.65 -8.89 -5.79
C GLY A 110 15.98 -7.83 -5.34
N SER A 111 15.48 -8.27 -4.58
CA SER A 111 14.74 -7.25 -4.31
C SER A 111 15.05 -6.83 -3.23
#